data_819f9f931398430c0d9deb2896794363
#
_entry.id   819f9f931398430c0d9deb2896794363
#
_cell.length_a   1.000
_cell.length_b   1.000
_cell.length_c   1.000
_cell.angle_alpha   90.00
_cell.angle_beta   90.00
_cell.angle_gamma   90.00
#
_symmetry.space_group_name_H-M   'P 1'
#
loop_
_entity.id
_entity.type
_entity.pdbx_description
1 polymer ?
#
loop_
_entity_poly.entity_id
_entity_poly.type
_entity_poly.pdbx_seq_one_letter_code
_entity_poly.pdbx_strand_id
1 'polypeptide(L)'
;MKNLIILALVAISLAACNQKQVKKMENTDNVQTALANDDRIDLGRFEWTREPAECEIKGDTIAVTTKPHTDLWQRTYYHFRNDNAPVLQMKTNERFFSFVVKTDFSQSHHRFDQCGIVMYLDSENWLKASVEYENEQFQHLGSVVTNGGYSDWATTAIPADVKTMWYRFSRREDDYCIECSADGVHFSQMRICHMHAGAGEIRFGIYACSPEDSSFTALFSDMKITACAWQAHDGQQPD
;
A
#
# COMPACT_ATOMS: atom_id res chain seq x y z
N MET A 1 51.72 14.69 34.60
CA MET A 1 51.70 13.80 33.43
C MET A 1 50.49 12.83 33.36
N LYS A 2 49.65 12.72 34.42
CA LYS A 2 48.45 11.81 34.40
C LYS A 2 47.21 12.42 33.72
N ASN A 3 47.12 13.73 33.62
CA ASN A 3 45.92 14.40 33.07
C ASN A 3 45.87 14.56 31.54
N LEU A 4 47.02 14.36 30.88
CA LEU A 4 47.07 14.48 29.42
C LEU A 4 46.61 13.21 28.67
N ILE A 5 46.72 12.04 29.33
CA ILE A 5 46.29 10.75 28.73
C ILE A 5 44.77 10.57 28.74
N ILE A 6 44.10 11.13 29.75
CA ILE A 6 42.64 11.03 29.87
C ILE A 6 41.90 11.87 28.79
N LEU A 7 42.44 13.06 28.42
CA LEU A 7 41.85 13.89 27.37
C LEU A 7 41.98 13.25 25.97
N ALA A 8 43.05 12.51 25.69
CA ALA A 8 43.23 11.87 24.40
C ALA A 8 42.27 10.68 24.19
N LEU A 9 41.96 9.93 25.24
CA LEU A 9 41.05 8.79 25.18
C LEU A 9 39.58 9.21 25.01
N VAL A 10 39.16 10.34 25.59
CA VAL A 10 37.81 10.89 25.42
C VAL A 10 37.62 11.45 23.99
N ALA A 11 38.66 12.07 23.40
CA ALA A 11 38.57 12.59 22.04
C ALA A 11 38.44 11.48 20.99
N ILE A 12 39.10 10.31 21.20
CA ILE A 12 39.02 9.16 20.27
C ILE A 12 37.63 8.48 20.35
N SER A 13 37.02 8.40 21.53
CA SER A 13 35.68 7.82 21.69
C SER A 13 34.58 8.67 21.07
N LEU A 14 34.68 10.00 21.13
CA LEU A 14 33.73 10.92 20.49
C LEU A 14 33.87 10.92 18.96
N ALA A 15 35.06 10.80 18.43
CA ALA A 15 35.28 10.70 16.99
C ALA A 15 34.74 9.37 16.41
N ALA A 16 34.87 8.25 17.14
CA ALA A 16 34.35 6.95 16.70
C ALA A 16 32.81 6.89 16.73
N CYS A 17 32.15 7.55 17.67
CA CYS A 17 30.69 7.65 17.75
C CYS A 17 30.12 8.50 16.61
N ASN A 18 30.80 9.62 16.28
CA ASN A 18 30.37 10.51 15.20
C ASN A 18 30.53 9.84 13.81
N GLN A 19 31.58 9.07 13.59
CA GLN A 19 31.75 8.34 12.32
C GLN A 19 30.74 7.21 12.11
N LYS A 20 30.25 6.55 13.17
CA LYS A 20 29.18 5.56 13.06
C LYS A 20 27.83 6.19 12.78
N GLN A 21 27.51 7.34 13.36
CA GLN A 21 26.27 8.08 13.07
C GLN A 21 26.26 8.63 11.64
N VAL A 22 27.37 9.24 11.19
CA VAL A 22 27.48 9.75 9.82
C VAL A 22 27.38 8.61 8.79
N LYS A 23 28.02 7.43 9.03
CA LYS A 23 27.84 6.27 8.13
C LYS A 23 26.42 5.68 8.14
N LYS A 24 25.69 5.76 9.25
CA LYS A 24 24.30 5.31 9.31
C LYS A 24 23.36 6.27 8.59
N MET A 25 23.63 7.57 8.65
CA MET A 25 22.87 8.59 7.89
C MET A 25 23.18 8.54 6.38
N GLU A 26 24.44 8.39 5.98
CA GLU A 26 24.80 8.26 4.55
C GLU A 26 24.20 7.01 3.89
N ASN A 27 24.01 5.91 4.65
CA ASN A 27 23.41 4.69 4.10
C ASN A 27 21.88 4.77 3.97
N THR A 28 21.20 5.55 4.82
CA THR A 28 19.75 5.82 4.70
C THR A 28 19.45 6.79 3.56
N ASP A 29 20.27 7.81 3.35
CA ASP A 29 20.08 8.77 2.26
C ASP A 29 20.33 8.16 0.87
N ASN A 30 21.23 7.17 0.74
CA ASN A 30 21.50 6.47 -0.52
C ASN A 30 20.40 5.46 -0.90
N VAL A 31 19.64 4.93 0.04
CA VAL A 31 18.49 4.04 -0.25
C VAL A 31 17.27 4.86 -0.70
N GLN A 32 17.09 6.07 -0.17
CA GLN A 32 16.02 6.97 -0.59
C GLN A 32 16.20 7.53 -2.01
N THR A 33 17.41 7.59 -2.52
CA THR A 33 17.71 8.20 -3.84
C THR A 33 17.41 7.28 -5.03
N ALA A 34 17.29 5.97 -4.84
CA ALA A 34 17.09 5.04 -5.95
C ALA A 34 15.67 5.07 -6.56
N LEU A 35 14.65 5.50 -5.79
CA LEU A 35 13.27 5.64 -6.27
C LEU A 35 12.88 7.08 -6.65
N ALA A 36 13.69 8.07 -6.27
CA ALA A 36 13.32 9.49 -6.38
C ALA A 36 13.49 10.11 -7.78
N ASN A 37 13.97 9.37 -8.78
CA ASN A 37 14.35 9.92 -10.09
C ASN A 37 13.45 9.55 -11.26
N ASP A 38 12.36 8.81 -11.04
CA ASP A 38 11.41 8.52 -12.11
C ASP A 38 9.97 8.65 -11.59
N ASP A 39 9.34 9.79 -11.85
CA ASP A 39 7.95 10.08 -11.50
C ASP A 39 6.94 9.21 -12.28
N ARG A 40 7.43 8.38 -13.21
CA ARG A 40 6.59 7.52 -14.04
C ARG A 40 6.78 6.06 -13.67
N ILE A 41 5.67 5.41 -13.35
CA ILE A 41 5.64 3.96 -13.17
C ILE A 41 5.84 3.27 -14.53
N ASP A 42 6.82 2.39 -14.59
CA ASP A 42 6.95 1.43 -15.68
C ASP A 42 5.93 0.29 -15.50
N LEU A 43 4.83 0.37 -16.24
CA LEU A 43 3.76 -0.64 -16.20
C LEU A 43 4.25 -2.02 -16.66
N GLY A 44 5.34 -2.12 -17.40
CA GLY A 44 5.97 -3.39 -17.81
C GLY A 44 6.55 -4.20 -16.63
N ARG A 45 6.68 -3.59 -15.46
CA ARG A 45 7.09 -4.27 -14.23
C ARG A 45 5.95 -4.92 -13.45
N PHE A 46 4.69 -4.66 -13.88
CA PHE A 46 3.50 -5.22 -13.23
C PHE A 46 3.10 -6.54 -13.86
N GLU A 47 2.73 -7.48 -13.04
CA GLU A 47 2.29 -8.81 -13.44
C GLU A 47 0.94 -9.13 -12.81
N TRP A 48 0.06 -9.80 -13.57
CA TRP A 48 -1.19 -10.33 -13.03
C TRP A 48 -0.91 -11.58 -12.19
N THR A 49 -1.37 -11.58 -10.96
CA THR A 49 -1.50 -12.81 -10.15
C THR A 49 -2.70 -13.61 -10.63
N ARG A 50 -3.78 -12.91 -10.96
CA ARG A 50 -5.00 -13.45 -11.56
C ARG A 50 -5.55 -12.38 -12.53
N GLU A 51 -5.86 -12.78 -13.74
CA GLU A 51 -6.34 -11.87 -14.77
C GLU A 51 -7.82 -11.50 -14.57
N PRO A 52 -8.20 -10.24 -14.87
CA PRO A 52 -9.60 -9.79 -14.88
C PRO A 52 -10.39 -10.39 -16.06
N ALA A 53 -11.67 -9.99 -16.22
CA ALA A 53 -12.43 -10.29 -17.42
C ALA A 53 -11.81 -9.60 -18.64
N GLU A 54 -11.52 -8.31 -18.49
CA GLU A 54 -10.86 -7.49 -19.51
C GLU A 54 -9.90 -6.50 -18.84
N CYS A 55 -8.82 -6.16 -19.55
CA CYS A 55 -7.90 -5.11 -19.16
C CYS A 55 -7.50 -4.28 -20.38
N GLU A 56 -7.62 -2.97 -20.27
CA GLU A 56 -7.18 -2.03 -21.30
C GLU A 56 -6.24 -0.99 -20.67
N ILE A 57 -5.13 -0.70 -21.35
CA ILE A 57 -4.17 0.33 -20.93
C ILE A 57 -4.17 1.44 -21.99
N LYS A 58 -4.52 2.65 -21.58
CA LYS A 58 -4.52 3.86 -22.43
C LYS A 58 -3.70 4.96 -21.74
N GLY A 59 -2.51 5.21 -22.26
CA GLY A 59 -1.59 6.17 -21.64
C GLY A 59 -1.16 5.71 -20.25
N ASP A 60 -1.49 6.49 -19.23
CA ASP A 60 -1.24 6.21 -17.81
C ASP A 60 -2.44 5.59 -17.07
N THR A 61 -3.52 5.34 -17.78
CA THR A 61 -4.76 4.81 -17.21
C THR A 61 -4.93 3.32 -17.53
N ILE A 62 -5.21 2.54 -16.50
CA ILE A 62 -5.56 1.11 -16.60
C ILE A 62 -7.04 0.96 -16.30
N ALA A 63 -7.79 0.40 -17.26
CA ALA A 63 -9.18 -0.01 -17.09
C ALA A 63 -9.22 -1.51 -16.80
N VAL A 64 -9.86 -1.90 -15.71
CA VAL A 64 -9.98 -3.30 -15.27
C VAL A 64 -11.45 -3.64 -15.13
N THR A 65 -11.94 -4.58 -15.95
CA THR A 65 -13.29 -5.12 -15.86
C THR A 65 -13.30 -6.35 -14.96
N THR A 66 -14.10 -6.33 -13.90
CA THR A 66 -14.17 -7.40 -12.90
C THR A 66 -14.91 -8.63 -13.43
N LYS A 67 -14.76 -9.76 -12.75
CA LYS A 67 -15.56 -10.97 -12.93
C LYS A 67 -16.53 -11.13 -11.75
N PRO A 68 -17.74 -11.64 -11.98
CA PRO A 68 -18.63 -12.02 -10.88
C PRO A 68 -17.97 -13.04 -9.94
N HIS A 69 -18.40 -13.00 -8.68
CA HIS A 69 -17.98 -13.95 -7.63
C HIS A 69 -16.47 -13.95 -7.37
N THR A 70 -15.83 -12.75 -7.48
CA THR A 70 -14.41 -12.55 -7.16
C THR A 70 -14.25 -11.72 -5.89
N ASP A 71 -13.33 -12.12 -5.00
CA ASP A 71 -13.08 -11.43 -3.74
C ASP A 71 -11.71 -11.82 -3.15
N LEU A 72 -11.30 -11.08 -2.12
CA LEU A 72 -10.23 -11.42 -1.17
C LEU A 72 -10.79 -11.35 0.24
N TRP A 73 -11.01 -12.51 0.85
CA TRP A 73 -11.44 -12.66 2.24
C TRP A 73 -10.96 -13.99 2.83
N GLN A 74 -10.48 -13.98 4.08
CA GLN A 74 -10.02 -15.16 4.76
C GLN A 74 -10.69 -15.33 6.13
N ARG A 75 -11.49 -16.35 6.26
CA ARG A 75 -12.08 -16.99 7.46
C ARG A 75 -12.91 -16.07 8.37
N THR A 76 -12.31 -15.01 8.92
CA THR A 76 -12.85 -14.23 10.03
C THR A 76 -14.36 -14.05 9.95
N TYR A 77 -15.08 -14.43 11.01
CA TYR A 77 -16.52 -14.39 11.21
C TYR A 77 -17.35 -15.23 10.21
N TYR A 78 -17.15 -15.06 8.90
CA TYR A 78 -17.94 -15.74 7.86
C TYR A 78 -17.50 -17.16 7.57
N HIS A 79 -16.32 -17.58 8.02
CA HIS A 79 -15.73 -18.91 7.84
C HIS A 79 -15.43 -19.34 6.40
N PHE A 80 -15.79 -18.57 5.39
CA PHE A 80 -15.41 -18.83 4.00
C PHE A 80 -14.01 -18.28 3.66
N ARG A 81 -13.51 -18.70 2.52
CA ARG A 81 -12.27 -18.23 1.94
C ARG A 81 -12.52 -17.86 0.49
N ASN A 82 -12.21 -16.61 0.14
CA ASN A 82 -12.17 -16.13 -1.23
C ASN A 82 -10.78 -15.61 -1.51
N ASP A 83 -10.17 -16.12 -2.58
CA ASP A 83 -8.83 -15.75 -3.00
C ASP A 83 -8.75 -15.79 -4.53
N ASN A 84 -9.66 -15.07 -5.19
CA ASN A 84 -9.79 -15.12 -6.64
C ASN A 84 -9.95 -13.74 -7.31
N ALA A 85 -9.86 -12.65 -6.56
CA ALA A 85 -9.88 -11.32 -7.15
C ALA A 85 -8.70 -11.09 -8.09
N PRO A 86 -8.89 -10.42 -9.24
CA PRO A 86 -7.80 -9.94 -10.07
C PRO A 86 -6.86 -9.00 -9.31
N VAL A 87 -5.55 -9.28 -9.40
CA VAL A 87 -4.50 -8.49 -8.73
C VAL A 87 -3.38 -8.23 -9.72
N LEU A 88 -3.12 -6.95 -10.02
CA LEU A 88 -2.00 -6.49 -10.83
C LEU A 88 -0.97 -5.83 -9.93
N GLN A 89 0.25 -6.37 -9.86
CA GLN A 89 1.23 -5.90 -8.89
C GLN A 89 2.67 -6.08 -9.36
N MET A 90 3.56 -5.26 -8.82
CA MET A 90 5.00 -5.34 -9.03
C MET A 90 5.71 -5.80 -7.76
N LYS A 91 6.90 -6.39 -7.94
CA LYS A 91 7.79 -6.83 -6.85
C LYS A 91 8.75 -5.73 -6.46
N THR A 92 9.11 -5.67 -5.17
CA THR A 92 10.16 -4.79 -4.68
C THR A 92 10.81 -5.33 -3.41
N ASN A 93 12.11 -5.04 -3.27
CA ASN A 93 12.86 -5.21 -2.03
C ASN A 93 13.05 -3.87 -1.29
N GLU A 94 12.54 -2.75 -1.85
CA GLU A 94 12.63 -1.45 -1.21
C GLU A 94 11.87 -1.43 0.12
N ARG A 95 12.54 -1.01 1.17
CA ARG A 95 12.00 -1.04 2.54
C ARG A 95 11.34 0.27 2.95
N PHE A 96 11.59 1.36 2.21
CA PHE A 96 11.08 2.69 2.51
C PHE A 96 10.60 3.35 1.21
N PHE A 97 9.31 3.29 0.93
CA PHE A 97 8.72 3.94 -0.23
C PHE A 97 7.24 4.23 0.00
N SER A 98 6.66 5.03 -0.88
CA SER A 98 5.21 5.20 -0.99
C SER A 98 4.76 4.94 -2.42
N PHE A 99 3.66 4.22 -2.56
CA PHE A 99 2.93 4.02 -3.82
C PHE A 99 1.62 4.79 -3.76
N VAL A 100 1.34 5.60 -4.77
CA VAL A 100 0.11 6.38 -4.88
C VAL A 100 -0.64 5.96 -6.14
N VAL A 101 -1.96 5.88 -6.06
CA VAL A 101 -2.85 5.63 -7.20
C VAL A 101 -4.19 6.31 -6.98
N LYS A 102 -4.77 6.84 -8.06
CA LYS A 102 -6.17 7.25 -8.13
C LYS A 102 -7.01 6.10 -8.64
N THR A 103 -8.13 5.84 -7.97
CA THR A 103 -9.17 4.92 -8.42
C THR A 103 -10.42 5.68 -8.83
N ASP A 104 -11.05 5.24 -9.92
CA ASP A 104 -12.39 5.66 -10.31
C ASP A 104 -13.30 4.42 -10.32
N PHE A 105 -14.27 4.45 -9.45
CA PHE A 105 -15.27 3.39 -9.24
C PHE A 105 -16.68 3.88 -9.58
N SER A 106 -16.80 4.86 -10.47
CA SER A 106 -18.08 5.46 -10.88
C SER A 106 -19.06 4.46 -11.48
N GLN A 107 -18.56 3.36 -12.02
CA GLN A 107 -19.34 2.28 -12.60
C GLN A 107 -19.74 1.19 -11.59
N SER A 108 -19.26 1.22 -10.35
CA SER A 108 -19.72 0.30 -9.31
C SER A 108 -21.22 0.54 -9.04
N HIS A 109 -22.01 -0.52 -9.01
CA HIS A 109 -23.47 -0.42 -8.95
C HIS A 109 -24.12 -1.57 -8.18
N HIS A 110 -23.34 -2.57 -7.80
CA HIS A 110 -23.81 -3.72 -7.04
C HIS A 110 -23.05 -3.82 -5.73
N ARG A 111 -23.72 -4.36 -4.72
CA ARG A 111 -23.15 -4.52 -3.39
C ARG A 111 -21.78 -5.20 -3.44
N PHE A 112 -20.83 -4.64 -2.72
CA PHE A 112 -19.43 -5.07 -2.63
C PHE A 112 -18.59 -4.88 -3.89
N ASP A 113 -19.12 -4.35 -5.01
CA ASP A 113 -18.24 -3.91 -6.11
C ASP A 113 -17.18 -2.98 -5.55
N GLN A 114 -15.91 -3.29 -5.79
CA GLN A 114 -14.80 -2.58 -5.16
C GLN A 114 -13.53 -2.58 -6.01
N CYS A 115 -12.75 -1.51 -5.86
CA CYS A 115 -11.41 -1.43 -6.41
C CYS A 115 -10.51 -0.56 -5.54
N GLY A 116 -9.21 -0.82 -5.56
CA GLY A 116 -8.27 -0.09 -4.73
C GLY A 116 -6.84 -0.58 -4.82
N ILE A 117 -6.10 -0.34 -3.76
CA ILE A 117 -4.72 -0.80 -3.59
C ILE A 117 -4.68 -2.17 -2.92
N VAL A 118 -3.61 -2.90 -3.20
CA VAL A 118 -3.35 -4.20 -2.60
C VAL A 118 -1.84 -4.41 -2.43
N MET A 119 -1.47 -5.07 -1.34
CA MET A 119 -0.23 -5.81 -1.22
C MET A 119 -0.62 -7.28 -1.03
N TYR A 120 -0.25 -8.14 -1.97
CA TYR A 120 -0.63 -9.54 -1.93
C TYR A 120 0.62 -10.41 -2.03
N LEU A 121 0.97 -11.09 -0.95
CA LEU A 121 2.11 -12.01 -0.88
C LEU A 121 1.67 -13.42 -1.25
N ASP A 122 0.62 -13.90 -0.59
CA ASP A 122 -0.04 -15.18 -0.80
C ASP A 122 -1.49 -15.13 -0.25
N SER A 123 -2.22 -16.26 -0.35
CA SER A 123 -3.63 -16.34 0.08
C SER A 123 -3.86 -16.06 1.57
N GLU A 124 -2.84 -16.18 2.41
CA GLU A 124 -2.95 -16.03 3.85
C GLU A 124 -2.31 -14.71 4.38
N ASN A 125 -1.59 -13.98 3.50
CA ASN A 125 -0.85 -12.78 3.88
C ASN A 125 -1.01 -11.70 2.81
N TRP A 126 -1.89 -10.75 3.06
CA TRP A 126 -2.18 -9.62 2.17
C TRP A 126 -2.89 -8.48 2.91
N LEU A 127 -2.85 -7.30 2.31
CA LEU A 127 -3.68 -6.17 2.72
C LEU A 127 -4.30 -5.51 1.49
N LYS A 128 -5.49 -4.93 1.65
CA LYS A 128 -6.18 -4.15 0.64
C LYS A 128 -6.82 -2.91 1.25
N ALA A 129 -7.04 -1.88 0.44
CA ALA A 129 -7.90 -0.75 0.77
C ALA A 129 -8.68 -0.32 -0.45
N SER A 130 -9.97 -0.03 -0.26
CA SER A 130 -10.93 0.26 -1.32
C SER A 130 -12.10 1.07 -0.82
N VAL A 131 -12.89 1.58 -1.77
CA VAL A 131 -14.30 1.86 -1.54
C VAL A 131 -15.09 0.66 -2.04
N GLU A 132 -16.01 0.17 -1.21
CA GLU A 132 -16.95 -0.91 -1.51
C GLU A 132 -18.36 -0.33 -1.63
N TYR A 133 -19.00 -0.51 -2.77
CA TYR A 133 -20.37 -0.07 -2.98
C TYR A 133 -21.33 -0.82 -2.05
N GLU A 134 -22.22 -0.13 -1.36
CA GLU A 134 -23.27 -0.75 -0.55
C GLU A 134 -24.66 -0.52 -1.14
N ASN A 135 -24.99 0.74 -1.39
CA ASN A 135 -26.29 1.14 -1.96
C ASN A 135 -26.22 2.59 -2.48
N GLU A 136 -27.35 3.12 -2.94
CA GLU A 136 -27.46 4.49 -3.49
C GLU A 136 -27.23 5.61 -2.45
N GLN A 137 -27.26 5.32 -1.16
CA GLN A 137 -27.09 6.31 -0.09
C GLN A 137 -25.64 6.38 0.41
N PHE A 138 -24.99 5.24 0.56
CA PHE A 138 -23.65 5.16 1.10
C PHE A 138 -22.85 3.98 0.55
N GLN A 139 -21.56 4.05 0.78
CA GLN A 139 -20.58 3.02 0.47
C GLN A 139 -19.52 2.97 1.58
N HIS A 140 -18.74 1.91 1.63
CA HIS A 140 -17.74 1.71 2.67
C HIS A 140 -16.33 2.05 2.17
N LEU A 141 -15.72 3.10 2.71
CA LEU A 141 -14.29 3.30 2.60
C LEU A 141 -13.62 2.41 3.65
N GLY A 142 -12.85 1.43 3.22
CA GLY A 142 -12.33 0.41 4.13
C GLY A 142 -10.96 -0.10 3.80
N SER A 143 -10.43 -0.88 4.74
CA SER A 143 -9.19 -1.63 4.58
C SER A 143 -9.29 -2.97 5.26
N VAL A 144 -8.65 -3.98 4.67
CA VAL A 144 -8.53 -5.33 5.22
C VAL A 144 -7.05 -5.69 5.33
N VAL A 145 -6.68 -6.24 6.46
CA VAL A 145 -5.35 -6.85 6.66
C VAL A 145 -5.55 -8.32 7.00
N THR A 146 -4.88 -9.19 6.24
CA THR A 146 -4.90 -10.63 6.48
C THR A 146 -3.51 -11.09 6.86
N ASN A 147 -3.35 -11.57 8.07
CA ASN A 147 -2.14 -12.18 8.60
C ASN A 147 -2.44 -13.62 9.01
N GLY A 148 -1.66 -14.58 8.50
CA GLY A 148 -1.83 -16.00 8.83
C GLY A 148 -3.23 -16.52 8.52
N GLY A 149 -3.88 -15.97 7.48
CA GLY A 149 -5.18 -16.43 6.99
C GLY A 149 -6.40 -15.97 7.79
N TYR A 150 -6.31 -14.91 8.56
CA TYR A 150 -7.44 -14.24 9.20
C TYR A 150 -7.51 -12.78 8.80
N SER A 151 -8.65 -12.37 8.23
CA SER A 151 -8.91 -11.02 7.77
C SER A 151 -9.41 -10.12 8.90
N ASP A 152 -8.83 -8.93 9.02
CA ASP A 152 -9.22 -7.85 9.92
C ASP A 152 -9.71 -6.67 9.07
N TRP A 153 -10.99 -6.34 9.16
CA TRP A 153 -11.67 -5.34 8.33
C TRP A 153 -12.10 -4.14 9.17
N ALA A 154 -11.74 -2.95 8.69
CA ALA A 154 -12.19 -1.68 9.25
C ALA A 154 -12.82 -0.81 8.15
N THR A 155 -13.96 -0.18 8.45
CA THR A 155 -14.71 0.65 7.49
C THR A 155 -15.21 1.95 8.09
N THR A 156 -15.42 2.94 7.21
CA THR A 156 -16.16 4.17 7.47
C THR A 156 -17.16 4.36 6.34
N ALA A 157 -18.41 4.69 6.69
CA ALA A 157 -19.42 5.03 5.70
C ALA A 157 -19.09 6.39 5.06
N ILE A 158 -19.12 6.44 3.73
CA ILE A 158 -18.99 7.67 2.95
C ILE A 158 -20.17 7.80 1.98
N PRO A 159 -20.50 9.02 1.50
CA PRO A 159 -21.60 9.22 0.55
C PRO A 159 -21.40 8.43 -0.75
N ALA A 160 -22.47 7.91 -1.32
CA ALA A 160 -22.44 7.13 -2.56
C ALA A 160 -22.15 7.99 -3.82
N ASP A 161 -22.20 9.31 -3.73
CA ASP A 161 -21.82 10.23 -4.81
C ASP A 161 -20.30 10.45 -4.92
N VAL A 162 -19.50 10.03 -3.95
CA VAL A 162 -18.05 9.91 -4.10
C VAL A 162 -17.75 8.84 -5.14
N LYS A 163 -17.04 9.19 -6.21
CA LYS A 163 -16.77 8.28 -7.34
C LYS A 163 -15.29 8.02 -7.60
N THR A 164 -14.43 8.79 -6.95
CA THR A 164 -12.98 8.64 -7.07
C THR A 164 -12.32 8.72 -5.69
N MET A 165 -11.19 8.03 -5.54
CA MET A 165 -10.38 8.07 -4.34
C MET A 165 -8.92 7.87 -4.70
N TRP A 166 -8.03 8.67 -4.11
CA TRP A 166 -6.59 8.40 -4.13
C TRP A 166 -6.22 7.60 -2.91
N TYR A 167 -5.37 6.60 -3.10
CA TYR A 167 -4.74 5.85 -2.02
C TYR A 167 -3.25 6.08 -2.03
N ARG A 168 -2.67 6.13 -0.84
CA ARG A 168 -1.23 6.06 -0.63
C ARG A 168 -0.91 4.89 0.29
N PHE A 169 -0.12 3.97 -0.22
CA PHE A 169 0.44 2.84 0.50
C PHE A 169 1.90 3.15 0.79
N SER A 170 2.28 3.23 2.05
CA SER A 170 3.66 3.50 2.47
C SER A 170 4.22 2.31 3.23
N ARG A 171 5.45 1.93 2.90
CA ARG A 171 6.21 0.87 3.59
C ARG A 171 7.33 1.48 4.42
N ARG A 172 7.47 1.02 5.67
CA ARG A 172 8.64 1.21 6.52
C ARG A 172 8.99 -0.15 7.13
N GLU A 173 10.03 -0.80 6.58
CA GLU A 173 10.44 -2.16 6.94
C GLU A 173 9.34 -3.19 6.62
N ASP A 174 8.73 -3.79 7.64
CA ASP A 174 7.60 -4.71 7.59
C ASP A 174 6.30 -4.13 8.15
N ASP A 175 6.28 -2.80 8.35
CA ASP A 175 5.13 -2.02 8.73
C ASP A 175 4.60 -1.18 7.56
N TYR A 176 3.29 -0.97 7.56
CA TYR A 176 2.59 -0.33 6.46
C TYR A 176 1.61 0.71 6.95
N CYS A 177 1.58 1.86 6.26
CA CYS A 177 0.57 2.88 6.44
C CYS A 177 -0.27 2.99 5.16
N ILE A 178 -1.59 2.95 5.34
CA ILE A 178 -2.55 3.21 4.27
C ILE A 178 -3.22 4.54 4.54
N GLU A 179 -3.26 5.38 3.53
CA GLU A 179 -3.90 6.69 3.58
C GLU A 179 -4.82 6.86 2.37
N CYS A 180 -5.86 7.69 2.52
CA CYS A 180 -6.76 8.07 1.44
C CYS A 180 -6.81 9.58 1.26
N SER A 181 -7.25 10.02 0.07
CA SER A 181 -7.43 11.43 -0.26
C SER A 181 -8.55 11.58 -1.29
N ALA A 182 -9.39 12.60 -1.12
CA ALA A 182 -10.42 12.96 -2.08
C ALA A 182 -9.90 13.85 -3.22
N ASP A 183 -8.74 14.51 -3.03
CA ASP A 183 -8.18 15.50 -3.96
C ASP A 183 -6.78 15.15 -4.49
N GLY A 184 -6.18 14.05 -3.99
CA GLY A 184 -4.82 13.61 -4.35
C GLY A 184 -3.70 14.44 -3.72
N VAL A 185 -4.03 15.41 -2.87
CA VAL A 185 -3.09 16.34 -2.22
C VAL A 185 -3.08 16.16 -0.70
N HIS A 186 -4.26 16.16 -0.08
CA HIS A 186 -4.42 16.03 1.36
C HIS A 186 -4.77 14.59 1.71
N PHE A 187 -3.79 13.87 2.28
CA PHE A 187 -3.95 12.47 2.66
C PHE A 187 -4.25 12.33 4.15
N SER A 188 -5.21 11.47 4.47
CA SER A 188 -5.59 11.10 5.83
C SER A 188 -5.33 9.63 6.08
N GLN A 189 -4.78 9.32 7.26
CA GLN A 189 -4.49 7.95 7.64
C GLN A 189 -5.77 7.13 7.77
N MET A 190 -5.82 5.98 7.11
CA MET A 190 -6.85 4.95 7.27
C MET A 190 -6.40 3.87 8.26
N ARG A 191 -5.17 3.40 8.12
CA ARG A 191 -4.64 2.28 8.90
C ARG A 191 -3.12 2.31 8.98
N ILE A 192 -2.59 1.93 10.14
CA ILE A 192 -1.22 1.43 10.31
C ILE A 192 -1.33 -0.06 10.65
N CYS A 193 -0.53 -0.90 10.03
CA CYS A 193 -0.51 -2.34 10.31
C CYS A 193 0.87 -2.95 10.09
N HIS A 194 1.08 -4.07 10.78
CA HIS A 194 2.24 -4.95 10.59
C HIS A 194 1.86 -6.13 9.70
N MET A 195 2.79 -6.60 8.87
CA MET A 195 2.64 -7.83 8.09
C MET A 195 3.77 -8.80 8.42
N HIS A 196 3.47 -9.86 9.16
CA HIS A 196 4.47 -10.83 9.61
C HIS A 196 5.30 -11.45 8.47
N ALA A 197 4.71 -11.61 7.29
CA ALA A 197 5.39 -12.10 6.09
C ALA A 197 6.03 -10.98 5.25
N GLY A 198 5.99 -9.72 5.69
CA GLY A 198 6.33 -8.53 4.91
C GLY A 198 7.79 -8.08 5.00
N ALA A 199 8.65 -8.78 5.74
CA ALA A 199 10.03 -8.34 6.00
C ALA A 199 10.97 -8.42 4.77
N GLY A 200 10.65 -9.25 3.77
CA GLY A 200 11.46 -9.50 2.58
C GLY A 200 10.98 -8.74 1.34
N GLU A 201 11.10 -9.40 0.18
CA GLU A 201 10.46 -8.96 -1.05
C GLU A 201 8.94 -8.95 -0.86
N ILE A 202 8.32 -7.85 -1.26
CA ILE A 202 6.86 -7.72 -1.28
C ILE A 202 6.37 -7.49 -2.70
N ARG A 203 5.05 -7.67 -2.89
CA ARG A 203 4.33 -7.33 -4.11
C ARG A 203 3.22 -6.37 -3.77
N PHE A 204 3.10 -5.27 -4.51
CA PHE A 204 2.07 -4.27 -4.30
C PHE A 204 1.54 -3.75 -5.63
N GLY A 205 0.33 -3.22 -5.62
CA GLY A 205 -0.30 -2.69 -6.81
C GLY A 205 -1.78 -2.43 -6.61
N ILE A 206 -2.58 -2.86 -7.59
CA ILE A 206 -4.01 -2.58 -7.69
C ILE A 206 -4.83 -3.86 -7.79
N TYR A 207 -6.09 -3.78 -7.38
CA TYR A 207 -7.06 -4.86 -7.53
C TYR A 207 -8.46 -4.29 -7.79
N ALA A 208 -9.32 -5.11 -8.38
CA ALA A 208 -10.76 -4.86 -8.50
C ALA A 208 -11.51 -6.18 -8.43
N CYS A 209 -12.69 -6.20 -7.82
CA CYS A 209 -13.52 -7.39 -7.75
C CYS A 209 -15.01 -7.07 -7.58
N SER A 210 -15.83 -8.06 -7.94
CA SER A 210 -17.29 -8.07 -7.74
C SER A 210 -17.67 -9.35 -7.01
N PRO A 211 -17.85 -9.29 -5.68
CA PRO A 211 -18.12 -10.49 -4.87
C PRO A 211 -19.45 -11.18 -5.19
N GLU A 212 -20.44 -10.44 -5.65
CA GLU A 212 -21.75 -10.98 -6.03
C GLU A 212 -21.85 -11.17 -7.56
N ASP A 213 -23.05 -11.38 -8.08
CA ASP A 213 -23.33 -11.57 -9.51
C ASP A 213 -23.34 -10.23 -10.25
N SER A 214 -22.18 -9.61 -10.32
CA SER A 214 -21.92 -8.30 -10.90
C SER A 214 -20.60 -8.24 -11.63
N SER A 215 -20.48 -7.22 -12.48
CA SER A 215 -19.23 -6.83 -13.13
C SER A 215 -19.25 -5.33 -13.38
N PHE A 216 -18.15 -4.65 -13.09
CA PHE A 216 -17.97 -3.24 -13.43
C PHE A 216 -16.56 -2.97 -13.91
N THR A 217 -16.34 -1.81 -14.54
CA THR A 217 -15.01 -1.38 -14.96
C THR A 217 -14.49 -0.33 -14.00
N ALA A 218 -13.39 -0.65 -13.30
CA ALA A 218 -12.63 0.26 -12.48
C ALA A 218 -11.53 0.94 -13.31
N LEU A 219 -11.26 2.24 -13.08
CA LEU A 219 -10.13 2.92 -13.69
C LEU A 219 -9.07 3.26 -12.64
N PHE A 220 -7.81 3.07 -13.01
CA PHE A 220 -6.65 3.41 -12.20
C PHE A 220 -5.74 4.36 -12.94
N SER A 221 -5.40 5.48 -12.33
CA SER A 221 -4.55 6.52 -12.93
C SER A 221 -3.66 7.18 -11.88
N ASP A 222 -2.87 8.17 -12.25
CA ASP A 222 -1.99 8.94 -11.38
C ASP A 222 -1.05 8.05 -10.53
N MET A 223 -0.67 6.88 -11.07
CA MET A 223 0.20 5.94 -10.36
C MET A 223 1.62 6.47 -10.28
N LYS A 224 2.17 6.50 -9.07
CA LYS A 224 3.56 6.89 -8.84
C LYS A 224 4.16 6.19 -7.63
N ILE A 225 5.48 6.02 -7.67
CA ILE A 225 6.29 5.57 -6.54
C ILE A 225 7.15 6.76 -6.11
N THR A 226 7.18 7.03 -4.82
CA THR A 226 7.94 8.16 -4.24
C THR A 226 8.79 7.69 -3.07
N ALA A 227 9.67 8.55 -2.58
CA ALA A 227 10.24 8.40 -1.26
C ALA A 227 9.11 8.22 -0.22
N CYS A 228 9.41 7.49 0.87
CA CYS A 228 8.40 7.19 1.88
C CYS A 228 7.81 8.48 2.48
N ALA A 229 6.53 8.71 2.22
CA ALA A 229 5.80 9.87 2.73
C ALA A 229 5.31 9.68 4.17
N TRP A 230 5.28 8.44 4.67
CA TRP A 230 4.95 8.14 6.05
C TRP A 230 6.13 8.48 6.96
N GLN A 231 6.00 9.56 7.71
CA GLN A 231 7.04 10.05 8.61
C GLN A 231 7.00 9.30 9.96
N ALA A 232 8.17 9.14 10.58
CA ALA A 232 8.22 8.71 11.97
C ALA A 232 7.48 9.71 12.87
N HIS A 233 6.82 9.22 13.89
CA HIS A 233 6.12 10.09 14.85
C HIS A 233 7.11 10.99 15.60
N ASP A 234 6.78 12.28 15.77
CA ASP A 234 7.63 13.22 16.52
C ASP A 234 7.94 12.70 17.93
N GLY A 235 9.22 12.65 18.27
CA GLY A 235 9.70 12.21 19.58
C GLY A 235 9.86 10.70 19.74
N GLN A 236 9.55 9.89 18.73
CA GLN A 236 9.85 8.46 18.72
C GLN A 236 10.93 8.19 17.67
N GLN A 237 12.12 7.80 18.13
CA GLN A 237 13.11 7.23 17.23
C GLN A 237 12.78 5.75 17.05
N PRO A 238 12.71 5.22 15.81
CA PRO A 238 12.65 3.79 15.59
C PRO A 238 13.90 3.14 16.20
N ASP A 239 13.74 2.00 16.84
CA ASP A 239 14.80 1.21 17.45
C ASP A 239 15.85 0.76 16.41
#